data_8f8e5192293a1012f79145b50e7e0993
#
_entry.id   8f8e5192293a1012f79145b50e7e0993
#
_cell.length_a   1.000
_cell.length_b   1.000
_cell.length_c   1.000
_cell.angle_alpha   90.00
_cell.angle_beta   90.00
_cell.angle_gamma   90.00
#
_symmetry.space_group_name_H-M   'P 1'
#
loop_
_entity.id
_entity.type
_entity.pdbx_description
1 polymer ?
#
loop_
_entity_poly.entity_id
_entity_poly.type
_entity_poly.pdbx_seq_one_letter_code
_entity_poly.pdbx_strand_id
1 'polypeptide(L)'
;MNYSFMLDQVRQFVFQYFNSKADRHFVYHNLAHTEAVAAHATTISSHYQVSERDFFIIITAAWFHDTGYFEGEPQEHEERGAELAGSYLSSQGVDPDTILEVKNCILATRMPQT
;
A
#
# COMPACT_ATOMS: atom_id res chain seq x y z
N MET A 1 8.86 6.05 -16.03
CA MET A 1 8.64 6.36 -14.59
C MET A 1 9.80 5.83 -13.78
N ASN A 2 10.28 6.62 -12.84
CA ASN A 2 11.32 6.18 -11.92
C ASN A 2 10.63 5.45 -10.74
N TYR A 3 10.61 4.15 -10.80
CA TYR A 3 9.91 3.35 -9.79
C TYR A 3 10.53 3.48 -8.41
N SER A 4 11.85 3.54 -8.33
CA SER A 4 12.54 3.68 -7.05
C SER A 4 12.16 4.99 -6.36
N PHE A 5 12.14 6.09 -7.12
CA PHE A 5 11.73 7.39 -6.60
C PHE A 5 10.27 7.35 -6.13
N MET A 6 9.40 6.75 -6.95
CA MET A 6 7.98 6.67 -6.61
C MET A 6 7.73 5.83 -5.39
N LEU A 7 8.48 4.74 -5.20
CA LEU A 7 8.34 3.92 -4.00
C LEU A 7 8.71 4.70 -2.74
N ASP A 8 9.74 5.55 -2.84
CA ASP A 8 10.10 6.38 -1.71
C ASP A 8 9.00 7.39 -1.40
N GLN A 9 8.36 7.95 -2.43
CA GLN A 9 7.24 8.86 -2.25
C GLN A 9 6.04 8.16 -1.64
N VAL A 10 5.75 6.93 -2.07
CA VAL A 10 4.67 6.12 -1.51
C VAL A 10 4.91 5.90 -0.01
N ARG A 11 6.11 5.48 0.34
CA ARG A 11 6.46 5.25 1.75
C ARG A 11 6.24 6.50 2.58
N GLN A 12 6.73 7.64 2.09
CA GLN A 12 6.58 8.90 2.81
C GLN A 12 5.11 9.30 2.95
N PHE A 13 4.32 9.12 1.90
CA PHE A 13 2.90 9.44 1.95
C PHE A 13 2.19 8.60 2.99
N VAL A 14 2.45 7.29 3.00
CA VAL A 14 1.81 6.38 3.96
C VAL A 14 2.23 6.73 5.39
N PHE A 15 3.51 7.03 5.61
CA PHE A 15 3.97 7.47 6.93
C PHE A 15 3.22 8.71 7.40
N GLN A 16 3.10 9.71 6.52
CA GLN A 16 2.40 10.94 6.86
C GLN A 16 0.93 10.70 7.10
N TYR A 17 0.33 9.82 6.31
CA TYR A 17 -1.07 9.47 6.46
C TYR A 17 -1.33 8.86 7.84
N PHE A 18 -0.54 7.86 8.23
CA PHE A 18 -0.67 7.26 9.54
C PHE A 18 -0.45 8.29 10.66
N ASN A 19 0.56 9.12 10.50
CA ASN A 19 0.90 10.11 11.54
C ASN A 19 -0.15 11.21 11.69
N SER A 20 -1.04 11.35 10.72
CA SER A 20 -2.13 12.34 10.81
C SER A 20 -3.29 11.85 11.67
N LYS A 21 -3.28 10.59 12.09
CA LYS A 21 -4.39 10.01 12.87
C LYS A 21 -4.20 10.26 14.35
N ALA A 22 -5.33 10.30 15.09
CA ALA A 22 -5.33 10.77 16.47
C ALA A 22 -4.80 9.75 17.47
N ASP A 23 -5.11 8.48 17.26
CA ASP A 23 -4.71 7.43 18.20
C ASP A 23 -3.27 7.01 17.95
N ARG A 24 -2.34 7.60 18.71
CA ARG A 24 -0.91 7.39 18.50
C ARG A 24 -0.49 5.95 18.74
N HIS A 25 -1.06 5.30 19.73
CA HIS A 25 -0.72 3.91 20.01
C HIS A 25 -1.14 2.99 18.86
N PHE A 26 -2.37 3.16 18.40
CA PHE A 26 -2.90 2.38 17.29
C PHE A 26 -2.10 2.65 16.01
N VAL A 27 -1.77 3.92 15.77
CA VAL A 27 -0.98 4.32 14.60
C VAL A 27 0.38 3.65 14.62
N TYR A 28 1.07 3.73 15.75
CA TYR A 28 2.42 3.17 15.85
C TYR A 28 2.43 1.67 15.59
N HIS A 29 1.46 0.97 16.18
CA HIS A 29 1.35 -0.47 16.01
C HIS A 29 1.10 -0.86 14.57
N ASN A 30 0.20 -0.15 13.90
CA ASN A 30 -0.14 -0.44 12.51
C ASN A 30 0.97 -0.04 11.55
N LEU A 31 1.68 1.05 11.82
CA LEU A 31 2.79 1.45 10.99
C LEU A 31 3.92 0.41 11.06
N ALA A 32 4.24 -0.09 12.25
CA ALA A 32 5.25 -1.11 12.39
C ALA A 32 4.88 -2.38 11.62
N HIS A 33 3.60 -2.77 11.67
CA HIS A 33 3.10 -3.92 10.92
C HIS A 33 3.24 -3.68 9.41
N THR A 34 2.85 -2.50 8.95
CA THR A 34 2.91 -2.16 7.54
C THR A 34 4.36 -2.17 7.03
N GLU A 35 5.29 -1.64 7.83
CA GLU A 35 6.70 -1.67 7.47
C GLU A 35 7.21 -3.11 7.35
N ALA A 36 6.79 -3.98 8.27
CA ALA A 36 7.19 -5.38 8.23
C ALA A 36 6.65 -6.08 7.00
N VAL A 37 5.40 -5.82 6.64
CA VAL A 37 4.78 -6.40 5.44
C VAL A 37 5.50 -5.94 4.19
N ALA A 38 5.81 -4.64 4.09
CA ALA A 38 6.51 -4.09 2.93
C ALA A 38 7.92 -4.68 2.80
N ALA A 39 8.62 -4.83 3.92
CA ALA A 39 9.96 -5.42 3.92
C ALA A 39 9.91 -6.88 3.48
N HIS A 40 8.92 -7.62 3.96
CA HIS A 40 8.74 -9.03 3.60
C HIS A 40 8.42 -9.18 2.11
N ALA A 41 7.53 -8.33 1.61
CA ALA A 41 7.18 -8.32 0.19
C ALA A 41 8.40 -7.99 -0.67
N THR A 42 9.24 -7.07 -0.21
CA THR A 42 10.48 -6.72 -0.90
C THR A 42 11.41 -7.93 -1.00
N THR A 43 11.59 -8.65 0.09
CA THR A 43 12.45 -9.83 0.11
C THR A 43 11.94 -10.90 -0.84
N ILE A 44 10.64 -11.18 -0.81
CA ILE A 44 10.04 -12.22 -1.67
C ILE A 44 10.14 -11.82 -3.13
N SER A 45 9.80 -10.58 -3.45
CA SER A 45 9.82 -10.10 -4.83
C SER A 45 11.24 -10.12 -5.42
N SER A 46 12.22 -9.77 -4.59
CA SER A 46 13.63 -9.81 -5.02
C SER A 46 14.08 -11.24 -5.29
N HIS A 47 13.64 -12.17 -4.44
CA HIS A 47 13.98 -13.59 -4.61
C HIS A 47 13.46 -14.14 -5.94
N TYR A 48 12.25 -13.77 -6.31
CA TYR A 48 11.63 -14.25 -7.54
C TYR A 48 11.96 -13.40 -8.76
N GLN A 49 12.73 -12.35 -8.59
CA GLN A 49 13.24 -11.51 -9.69
C GLN A 49 12.12 -10.99 -10.60
N VAL A 50 11.06 -10.47 -9.99
CA VAL A 50 9.95 -9.88 -10.74
C VAL A 50 10.43 -8.62 -11.47
N SER A 51 9.67 -8.17 -12.47
CA SER A 51 9.99 -6.95 -13.20
C SER A 51 9.94 -5.73 -12.26
N GLU A 52 10.60 -4.64 -12.68
CA GLU A 52 10.55 -3.41 -11.90
C GLU A 52 9.13 -2.90 -11.72
N ARG A 53 8.31 -3.02 -12.76
CA ARG A 53 6.92 -2.62 -12.68
C ARG A 53 6.15 -3.47 -11.67
N ASP A 54 6.32 -4.78 -11.73
CA ASP A 54 5.64 -5.68 -10.78
C ASP A 54 6.12 -5.45 -9.37
N PHE A 55 7.42 -5.21 -9.20
CA PHE A 55 7.98 -4.87 -7.89
C PHE A 55 7.31 -3.62 -7.34
N PHE A 56 7.18 -2.57 -8.17
CA PHE A 56 6.51 -1.34 -7.76
C PHE A 56 5.07 -1.61 -7.33
N ILE A 57 4.34 -2.41 -8.12
CA ILE A 57 2.93 -2.72 -7.84
C ILE A 57 2.79 -3.44 -6.50
N ILE A 58 3.61 -4.47 -6.30
CA ILE A 58 3.53 -5.30 -5.09
C ILE A 58 3.88 -4.50 -3.84
N ILE A 59 4.97 -3.74 -3.89
CA ILE A 59 5.42 -2.99 -2.71
C ILE A 59 4.47 -1.84 -2.39
N THR A 60 3.97 -1.16 -3.43
CA THR A 60 2.99 -0.09 -3.23
C THR A 60 1.73 -0.64 -2.58
N ALA A 61 1.24 -1.78 -3.07
CA ALA A 61 0.07 -2.42 -2.47
C ALA A 61 0.32 -2.78 -1.01
N ALA A 62 1.52 -3.25 -0.68
CA ALA A 62 1.86 -3.59 0.70
C ALA A 62 1.79 -2.36 1.61
N TRP A 63 2.31 -1.21 1.14
CA TRP A 63 2.26 0.02 1.94
C TRP A 63 0.83 0.49 2.18
N PHE A 64 -0.06 0.31 1.22
CA PHE A 64 -1.43 0.83 1.33
C PHE A 64 -2.44 -0.15 1.91
N HIS A 65 -2.08 -1.41 2.08
CA HIS A 65 -3.08 -2.45 2.35
C HIS A 65 -3.88 -2.22 3.64
N ASP A 66 -3.31 -1.60 4.65
CA ASP A 66 -3.98 -1.38 5.93
C ASP A 66 -4.37 0.08 6.17
N THR A 67 -4.16 0.97 5.20
CA THR A 67 -4.50 2.38 5.41
C THR A 67 -5.99 2.59 5.61
N GLY A 68 -6.80 1.72 5.07
CA GLY A 68 -8.26 1.86 5.16
C GLY A 68 -8.83 1.63 6.55
N TYR A 69 -8.04 1.09 7.48
CA TYR A 69 -8.52 0.86 8.86
C TYR A 69 -8.89 2.15 9.57
N PHE A 70 -8.38 3.27 9.13
CA PHE A 70 -8.63 4.55 9.81
C PHE A 70 -9.93 5.22 9.36
N GLU A 71 -10.62 4.63 8.38
CA GLU A 71 -11.80 5.23 7.78
C GLU A 71 -12.94 4.22 7.80
N GLY A 72 -13.86 4.34 8.74
CA GLY A 72 -15.07 3.51 8.73
C GLY A 72 -14.90 2.12 9.29
N GLU A 73 -15.71 1.20 8.80
CA GLU A 73 -15.79 -0.15 9.34
C GLU A 73 -14.60 -1.01 8.90
N PRO A 74 -14.06 -1.85 9.79
CA PRO A 74 -12.93 -2.71 9.45
C PRO A 74 -13.18 -3.66 8.27
N GLN A 75 -14.40 -4.10 8.05
CA GLN A 75 -14.69 -5.08 7.01
C GLN A 75 -14.47 -4.55 5.59
N GLU A 76 -14.37 -3.23 5.43
CA GLU A 76 -14.19 -2.65 4.09
C GLU A 76 -12.87 -1.92 3.97
N HIS A 77 -11.91 -2.23 4.84
CA HIS A 77 -10.67 -1.48 4.85
C HIS A 77 -9.86 -1.67 3.56
N GLU A 78 -9.97 -2.83 2.91
CA GLU A 78 -9.25 -3.07 1.65
C GLU A 78 -9.73 -2.13 0.54
N GLU A 79 -11.04 -1.95 0.44
CA GLU A 79 -11.59 -1.06 -0.58
C GLU A 79 -11.20 0.38 -0.34
N ARG A 80 -11.21 0.81 0.92
CA ARG A 80 -10.79 2.17 1.26
C ARG A 80 -9.30 2.37 1.02
N GLY A 81 -8.48 1.36 1.33
CA GLY A 81 -7.05 1.41 1.04
C GLY A 81 -6.79 1.49 -0.46
N ALA A 82 -7.53 0.71 -1.24
CA ALA A 82 -7.39 0.74 -2.69
C ALA A 82 -7.78 2.12 -3.26
N GLU A 83 -8.84 2.73 -2.73
CA GLU A 83 -9.25 4.05 -3.17
C GLU A 83 -8.23 5.12 -2.81
N LEU A 84 -7.68 5.05 -1.60
CA LEU A 84 -6.64 6.00 -1.20
C LEU A 84 -5.41 5.86 -2.10
N ALA A 85 -4.99 4.63 -2.36
CA ALA A 85 -3.85 4.38 -3.24
C ALA A 85 -4.10 4.93 -4.63
N GLY A 86 -5.29 4.65 -5.18
CA GLY A 86 -5.65 5.13 -6.52
C GLY A 86 -5.64 6.64 -6.62
N SER A 87 -6.20 7.30 -5.62
CA SER A 87 -6.25 8.76 -5.59
C SER A 87 -4.84 9.35 -5.50
N TYR A 88 -4.01 8.82 -4.61
CA TYR A 88 -2.65 9.31 -4.48
C TYR A 88 -1.83 9.09 -5.75
N LEU A 89 -1.86 7.88 -6.29
CA LEU A 89 -1.07 7.55 -7.48
C LEU A 89 -1.50 8.36 -8.68
N SER A 90 -2.82 8.58 -8.82
CA SER A 90 -3.33 9.42 -9.90
C SER A 90 -2.79 10.83 -9.77
N SER A 91 -2.73 11.38 -8.56
CA SER A 91 -2.20 12.71 -8.32
C SER A 91 -0.71 12.81 -8.66
N GLN A 92 -0.01 11.68 -8.65
CA GLN A 92 1.42 11.62 -8.96
C GLN A 92 1.68 11.28 -10.43
N GLY A 93 0.64 11.17 -11.24
CA GLY A 93 0.81 10.93 -12.66
C GLY A 93 1.06 9.49 -13.05
N VAL A 94 0.80 8.55 -12.15
CA VAL A 94 0.94 7.13 -12.48
C VAL A 94 -0.18 6.74 -13.45
N ASP A 95 0.14 5.90 -14.42
CA ASP A 95 -0.81 5.53 -15.47
C ASP A 95 -1.95 4.67 -14.92
N PRO A 96 -3.15 4.76 -15.56
CA PRO A 96 -4.32 4.05 -15.07
C PRO A 96 -4.16 2.53 -14.98
N ASP A 97 -3.43 1.92 -15.90
CA ASP A 97 -3.23 0.47 -15.89
C ASP A 97 -2.45 0.03 -14.66
N THR A 98 -1.40 0.77 -14.33
CA THR A 98 -0.60 0.47 -13.14
C THR A 98 -1.42 0.69 -11.88
N ILE A 99 -2.20 1.77 -11.83
CA ILE A 99 -3.07 2.05 -10.69
C ILE A 99 -4.06 0.90 -10.48
N LEU A 100 -4.67 0.43 -11.57
CA LEU A 100 -5.63 -0.66 -11.48
C LEU A 100 -4.99 -1.91 -10.89
N GLU A 101 -3.78 -2.23 -11.31
CA GLU A 101 -3.10 -3.41 -10.78
C GLU A 101 -2.73 -3.26 -9.31
N VAL A 102 -2.35 -2.05 -8.89
CA VAL A 102 -2.11 -1.79 -7.46
C VAL A 102 -3.39 -2.01 -6.67
N LYS A 103 -4.50 -1.44 -7.15
CA LYS A 103 -5.79 -1.59 -6.47
C LYS A 103 -6.19 -3.06 -6.38
N ASN A 104 -6.00 -3.81 -7.46
CA ASN A 104 -6.34 -5.24 -7.46
C ASN A 104 -5.47 -6.01 -6.46
N CYS A 105 -4.21 -5.66 -6.32
CA CYS A 105 -3.34 -6.29 -5.33
C CYS A 105 -3.82 -6.00 -3.91
N ILE A 106 -4.24 -4.76 -3.64
CA ILE A 106 -4.76 -4.40 -2.32
C ILE A 106 -6.03 -5.19 -2.03
N LEU A 107 -6.94 -5.25 -3.01
CA LEU A 107 -8.20 -5.98 -2.85
C LEU A 107 -7.96 -7.47 -2.65
N ALA A 108 -6.89 -8.02 -3.24
CA ALA A 108 -6.56 -9.42 -3.08
C ALA A 108 -6.14 -9.75 -1.63
N THR A 109 -5.76 -8.74 -0.84
CA THR A 109 -5.45 -8.98 0.57
C THR A 109 -6.71 -9.26 1.39
N ARG A 110 -7.88 -9.03 0.80
CA ARG A 110 -9.16 -9.42 1.39
C ARG A 110 -9.35 -10.90 1.18
N MET A 111 -8.58 -11.66 1.91
CA MET A 111 -8.58 -13.11 1.73
C MET A 111 -9.92 -13.71 2.12
N PRO A 112 -10.39 -14.73 1.37
CA PRO A 112 -11.51 -15.50 1.85
C PRO A 112 -11.14 -16.11 3.19
N GLN A 113 -11.98 -15.89 4.14
CA GLN A 113 -11.75 -16.36 5.50
C GLN A 113 -12.42 -17.70 5.69
N THR A 114 -12.06 -18.63 4.89
CA THR A 114 -12.64 -19.96 4.96
C THR A 114 -11.96 -20.82 5.98
#